data_d64ad112b9c84c76c6ee0b800b944e0f
#
_entry.id   d64ad112b9c84c76c6ee0b800b944e0f
#
_cell.length_a   1.000
_cell.length_b   1.000
_cell.length_c   1.000
_cell.angle_alpha   90.00
_cell.angle_beta   90.00
_cell.angle_gamma   90.00
#
_symmetry.space_group_name_H-M   'P 1'
#
loop_
_entity.id
_entity.type
_entity.pdbx_description
1 polymer ?
#
loop_
_entity_poly.entity_id
_entity_poly.type
_entity_poly.pdbx_seq_one_letter_code
_entity_poly.pdbx_strand_id
1 'polypeptide(L)'
;GVTCTNPQVTSDCSVYFRICFLDPFQGTVLANFAKDELKAEKVYCLGQLGNDYDQGLMNYFKQAAEKLGMECVVESFPKNNSDFTSYLTTAKNEGADVIFAPTSISYAQLIVEQAAAQGIDMPLLASDTWDSNVILGAAKGKDVKVYVTTFYAEGGNAEFEKGFKEWIKSDSTNLSNNGGNDIISAVSVMGYDAYYTALEALKAAGTTNPQDVMAALPGVKYTGITGEISFNEEGDANRDSAFVKTANTETGVWD
;
A
#
# COMPACT_ATOMS: atom_id res chain seq x y z
N GLY A 1 9.35 12.35 0.56
CA GLY A 1 8.33 11.38 0.99
C GLY A 1 8.67 9.97 0.60
N VAL A 2 8.37 9.01 1.46
CA VAL A 2 8.67 7.58 1.23
C VAL A 2 7.43 6.87 0.67
N THR A 3 6.29 6.95 1.36
CA THR A 3 5.04 6.27 1.04
C THR A 3 3.82 7.17 1.10
N CYS A 4 3.98 8.46 0.85
CA CYS A 4 2.89 9.44 0.83
C CYS A 4 2.25 9.47 -0.57
N THR A 5 1.31 8.60 -0.85
CA THR A 5 0.77 8.32 -2.19
C THR A 5 -0.32 9.29 -2.67
N ASN A 6 -0.96 10.06 -1.77
CA ASN A 6 -1.99 11.03 -2.16
C ASN A 6 -1.39 12.15 -3.03
N PRO A 7 -1.95 12.44 -4.23
CA PRO A 7 -1.45 13.48 -5.14
C PRO A 7 -1.33 14.87 -4.52
N GLN A 8 -2.20 15.20 -3.56
CA GLN A 8 -2.21 16.52 -2.92
C GLN A 8 -0.93 16.84 -2.12
N VAL A 9 -0.11 15.84 -1.81
CA VAL A 9 1.13 16.03 -1.03
C VAL A 9 2.17 16.88 -1.79
N THR A 10 2.25 16.73 -3.11
CA THR A 10 3.16 17.48 -3.99
C THR A 10 2.46 18.65 -4.70
N SER A 11 1.13 18.63 -4.75
CA SER A 11 0.35 19.70 -5.36
C SER A 11 0.68 21.04 -4.70
N ASP A 12 1.04 22.02 -5.52
CA ASP A 12 1.43 23.37 -5.10
C ASP A 12 2.65 23.42 -4.13
N CYS A 13 3.50 22.38 -4.10
CA CYS A 13 4.67 22.30 -3.24
C CYS A 13 5.95 21.98 -4.02
N SER A 14 6.67 22.99 -4.46
CA SER A 14 7.91 22.83 -5.26
C SER A 14 9.13 22.30 -4.49
N VAL A 15 8.99 22.07 -3.18
CA VAL A 15 10.07 21.60 -2.30
C VAL A 15 9.81 20.23 -1.71
N TYR A 16 8.82 19.49 -2.23
CA TYR A 16 8.51 18.14 -1.79
C TYR A 16 8.71 17.14 -2.92
N PHE A 17 9.49 16.11 -2.64
CA PHE A 17 9.71 14.98 -3.56
C PHE A 17 9.33 13.67 -2.89
N ARG A 18 8.81 12.72 -3.67
CA ARG A 18 8.44 11.39 -3.16
C ARG A 18 8.85 10.29 -4.13
N ILE A 19 9.18 9.13 -3.59
CA ILE A 19 9.67 7.98 -4.35
C ILE A 19 8.61 6.90 -4.60
N CYS A 20 7.41 7.06 -4.07
CA CYS A 20 6.29 6.11 -4.22
C CYS A 20 5.45 6.40 -5.48
N PHE A 21 4.64 5.42 -5.88
CA PHE A 21 3.56 5.64 -6.84
C PHE A 21 2.44 6.50 -6.24
N LEU A 22 1.49 6.90 -7.08
CA LEU A 22 0.36 7.75 -6.69
C LEU A 22 -0.94 6.96 -6.57
N ASP A 23 -1.87 7.43 -5.74
CA ASP A 23 -3.19 6.83 -5.57
C ASP A 23 -4.01 6.68 -6.86
N PRO A 24 -3.98 7.58 -7.86
CA PRO A 24 -4.64 7.35 -9.15
C PRO A 24 -4.11 6.13 -9.89
N PHE A 25 -2.78 5.89 -9.84
CA PHE A 25 -2.16 4.69 -10.40
C PHE A 25 -2.56 3.46 -9.58
N GLN A 26 -2.43 3.52 -8.26
CA GLN A 26 -2.81 2.44 -7.35
C GLN A 26 -4.27 2.02 -7.53
N GLY A 27 -5.19 3.00 -7.58
CA GLY A 27 -6.62 2.75 -7.81
C GLY A 27 -6.89 2.06 -9.15
N THR A 28 -6.13 2.43 -10.20
CA THR A 28 -6.23 1.79 -11.51
C THR A 28 -5.74 0.33 -11.48
N VAL A 29 -4.59 0.08 -10.86
CA VAL A 29 -4.03 -1.28 -10.69
C VAL A 29 -5.02 -2.18 -9.95
N LEU A 30 -5.57 -1.69 -8.83
CA LEU A 30 -6.53 -2.44 -8.02
C LEU A 30 -7.85 -2.71 -8.75
N ALA A 31 -8.34 -1.75 -9.54
CA ALA A 31 -9.55 -1.93 -10.34
C ALA A 31 -9.37 -2.98 -11.46
N ASN A 32 -8.22 -2.95 -12.15
CA ASN A 32 -7.88 -3.98 -13.13
C ASN A 32 -7.78 -5.36 -12.46
N PHE A 33 -7.09 -5.45 -11.33
CA PHE A 33 -6.97 -6.70 -10.58
C PHE A 33 -8.34 -7.24 -10.15
N ALA A 34 -9.23 -6.38 -9.61
CA ALA A 34 -10.58 -6.77 -9.25
C ALA A 34 -11.36 -7.32 -10.46
N LYS A 35 -11.26 -6.67 -11.61
CA LYS A 35 -11.95 -7.10 -12.84
C LYS A 35 -11.35 -8.35 -13.44
N ASP A 36 -10.02 -8.36 -13.62
CA ASP A 36 -9.34 -9.36 -14.45
C ASP A 36 -9.02 -10.64 -13.67
N GLU A 37 -8.64 -10.53 -12.39
CA GLU A 37 -8.27 -11.68 -11.57
C GLU A 37 -9.41 -12.17 -10.68
N LEU A 38 -10.09 -11.23 -9.99
CA LEU A 38 -11.19 -11.58 -9.09
C LEU A 38 -12.54 -11.70 -9.81
N LYS A 39 -12.62 -11.32 -11.09
CA LYS A 39 -13.84 -11.35 -11.92
C LYS A 39 -15.01 -10.57 -11.33
N ALA A 40 -14.70 -9.50 -10.61
CA ALA A 40 -15.70 -8.69 -9.96
C ALA A 40 -16.59 -7.95 -10.97
N GLU A 41 -17.88 -7.93 -10.71
CA GLU A 41 -18.88 -7.10 -11.39
C GLU A 41 -19.39 -6.00 -10.45
N LYS A 42 -19.38 -6.24 -9.13
CA LYS A 42 -19.78 -5.28 -8.12
C LYS A 42 -18.79 -5.24 -6.95
N VAL A 43 -18.35 -4.03 -6.59
CA VAL A 43 -17.40 -3.80 -5.50
C VAL A 43 -18.03 -2.93 -4.42
N TYR A 44 -17.86 -3.33 -3.17
CA TYR A 44 -18.22 -2.51 -2.01
C TYR A 44 -16.97 -1.78 -1.50
N CYS A 45 -16.96 -0.45 -1.60
CA CYS A 45 -15.86 0.40 -1.17
C CYS A 45 -16.13 0.94 0.23
N LEU A 46 -15.21 0.70 1.18
CA LEU A 46 -15.36 1.08 2.58
C LEU A 46 -14.14 1.86 3.07
N GLY A 47 -14.33 3.09 3.56
CA GLY A 47 -13.25 3.93 4.08
C GLY A 47 -13.69 4.87 5.19
N GLN A 48 -12.71 5.46 5.90
CA GLN A 48 -13.00 6.40 6.98
C GLN A 48 -13.51 7.73 6.43
N LEU A 49 -14.62 8.19 6.96
CA LEU A 49 -15.17 9.52 6.67
C LEU A 49 -14.19 10.62 7.12
N GLY A 50 -13.89 11.55 6.21
CA GLY A 50 -13.00 12.68 6.48
C GLY A 50 -11.50 12.30 6.55
N ASN A 51 -11.12 11.11 6.11
CA ASN A 51 -9.74 10.75 5.86
C ASN A 51 -9.42 10.96 4.38
N ASP A 52 -8.52 11.88 4.07
CA ASP A 52 -8.21 12.27 2.68
C ASP A 52 -7.60 11.12 1.87
N TYR A 53 -6.83 10.23 2.51
CA TYR A 53 -6.28 9.04 1.86
C TYR A 53 -7.38 8.05 1.50
N ASP A 54 -8.19 7.61 2.47
CA ASP A 54 -9.26 6.63 2.26
C ASP A 54 -10.25 7.13 1.20
N GLN A 55 -10.73 8.37 1.34
CA GLN A 55 -11.72 8.96 0.44
C GLN A 55 -11.13 9.20 -0.96
N GLY A 56 -9.89 9.68 -1.04
CA GLY A 56 -9.19 9.89 -2.30
C GLY A 56 -9.01 8.59 -3.07
N LEU A 57 -8.46 7.56 -2.41
CA LEU A 57 -8.18 6.28 -3.06
C LEU A 57 -9.46 5.53 -3.44
N MET A 58 -10.51 5.56 -2.60
CA MET A 58 -11.82 5.02 -2.99
C MET A 58 -12.37 5.70 -4.24
N ASN A 59 -12.21 7.02 -4.36
CA ASN A 59 -12.68 7.76 -5.54
C ASN A 59 -11.89 7.37 -6.80
N TYR A 60 -10.56 7.26 -6.72
CA TYR A 60 -9.72 6.83 -7.85
C TYR A 60 -10.03 5.39 -8.28
N PHE A 61 -10.16 4.49 -7.31
CA PHE A 61 -10.57 3.11 -7.57
C PHE A 61 -11.93 3.06 -8.25
N LYS A 62 -12.94 3.73 -7.69
CA LYS A 62 -14.30 3.78 -8.24
C LYS A 62 -14.30 4.27 -9.69
N GLN A 63 -13.61 5.38 -9.99
CA GLN A 63 -13.54 5.91 -11.36
C GLN A 63 -12.92 4.91 -12.33
N ALA A 64 -11.89 4.16 -11.92
CA ALA A 64 -11.27 3.13 -12.73
C ALA A 64 -12.19 1.91 -12.89
N ALA A 65 -12.83 1.45 -11.82
CA ALA A 65 -13.75 0.32 -11.79
C ALA A 65 -14.98 0.55 -12.67
N GLU A 66 -15.60 1.73 -12.60
CA GLU A 66 -16.74 2.12 -13.44
C GLU A 66 -16.37 2.15 -14.94
N LYS A 67 -15.16 2.60 -15.29
CA LYS A 67 -14.65 2.53 -16.69
C LYS A 67 -14.50 1.09 -17.19
N LEU A 68 -14.25 0.13 -16.29
CA LEU A 68 -14.19 -1.29 -16.59
C LEU A 68 -15.55 -1.99 -16.52
N GLY A 69 -16.63 -1.23 -16.31
CA GLY A 69 -18.01 -1.74 -16.27
C GLY A 69 -18.40 -2.41 -14.95
N MET A 70 -17.65 -2.14 -13.87
CA MET A 70 -18.02 -2.62 -12.52
C MET A 70 -18.96 -1.62 -11.83
N GLU A 71 -19.90 -2.11 -11.03
CA GLU A 71 -20.70 -1.32 -10.11
C GLU A 71 -19.91 -1.08 -8.81
N CYS A 72 -19.99 0.14 -8.26
CA CYS A 72 -19.34 0.47 -7.00
C CYS A 72 -20.36 1.03 -6.00
N VAL A 73 -20.54 0.33 -4.88
CA VAL A 73 -21.23 0.84 -3.70
C VAL A 73 -20.21 1.45 -2.76
N VAL A 74 -20.39 2.70 -2.38
CA VAL A 74 -19.44 3.43 -1.51
C VAL A 74 -20.09 3.73 -0.18
N GLU A 75 -19.46 3.30 0.89
CA GLU A 75 -19.86 3.62 2.26
C GLU A 75 -18.67 4.10 3.09
N SER A 76 -18.95 4.93 4.10
CA SER A 76 -17.92 5.49 4.96
C SER A 76 -18.28 5.28 6.43
N PHE A 77 -17.28 4.95 7.24
CA PHE A 77 -17.40 4.79 8.68
C PHE A 77 -16.80 6.00 9.42
N PRO A 78 -17.29 6.33 10.63
CA PRO A 78 -16.77 7.43 11.42
C PRO A 78 -15.41 7.11 12.02
N LYS A 79 -14.64 8.16 12.33
CA LYS A 79 -13.38 8.02 13.07
C LYS A 79 -13.60 7.27 14.40
N ASN A 80 -12.64 6.44 14.80
CA ASN A 80 -12.67 5.59 15.98
C ASN A 80 -13.73 4.46 15.92
N ASN A 81 -14.22 4.11 14.75
CA ASN A 81 -15.08 2.94 14.60
C ASN A 81 -14.30 1.67 14.97
N SER A 82 -14.91 0.79 15.73
CA SER A 82 -14.34 -0.51 16.12
C SER A 82 -15.23 -1.70 15.74
N ASP A 83 -16.44 -1.42 15.24
CA ASP A 83 -17.38 -2.45 14.83
C ASP A 83 -17.72 -2.28 13.33
N PHE A 84 -17.30 -3.25 12.54
CA PHE A 84 -17.51 -3.33 11.10
C PHE A 84 -18.59 -4.33 10.70
N THR A 85 -19.26 -4.95 11.69
CA THR A 85 -20.26 -6.02 11.45
C THR A 85 -21.37 -5.58 10.51
N SER A 86 -21.91 -4.38 10.70
CA SER A 86 -22.98 -3.84 9.86
C SER A 86 -22.51 -3.57 8.43
N TYR A 87 -21.32 -3.01 8.25
CA TYR A 87 -20.74 -2.72 6.95
C TYR A 87 -20.48 -3.99 6.14
N LEU A 88 -19.91 -5.02 6.77
CA LEU A 88 -19.66 -6.33 6.16
C LEU A 88 -20.97 -7.03 5.78
N THR A 89 -21.99 -6.91 6.63
CA THR A 89 -23.34 -7.41 6.34
C THR A 89 -23.98 -6.66 5.17
N THR A 90 -23.81 -5.33 5.10
CA THR A 90 -24.29 -4.51 3.99
C THR A 90 -23.62 -4.95 2.68
N ALA A 91 -22.28 -5.11 2.66
CA ALA A 91 -21.55 -5.58 1.49
C ALA A 91 -22.12 -6.91 0.94
N LYS A 92 -22.42 -7.86 1.85
CA LYS A 92 -23.04 -9.14 1.50
C LYS A 92 -24.47 -8.98 0.95
N ASN A 93 -25.29 -8.14 1.57
CA ASN A 93 -26.67 -7.91 1.15
C ASN A 93 -26.75 -7.16 -0.18
N GLU A 94 -25.79 -6.29 -0.46
CA GLU A 94 -25.63 -5.62 -1.75
C GLU A 94 -25.20 -6.58 -2.87
N GLY A 95 -24.78 -7.79 -2.53
CA GLY A 95 -24.27 -8.77 -3.49
C GLY A 95 -22.93 -8.36 -4.08
N ALA A 96 -22.06 -7.74 -3.29
CA ALA A 96 -20.73 -7.40 -3.75
C ALA A 96 -19.86 -8.65 -3.94
N ASP A 97 -19.00 -8.63 -4.97
CA ASP A 97 -18.04 -9.70 -5.25
C ASP A 97 -16.74 -9.49 -4.48
N VAL A 98 -16.42 -8.23 -4.16
CA VAL A 98 -15.18 -7.80 -3.52
C VAL A 98 -15.48 -6.65 -2.56
N ILE A 99 -14.78 -6.62 -1.42
CA ILE A 99 -14.73 -5.46 -0.51
C ILE A 99 -13.41 -4.75 -0.73
N PHE A 100 -13.46 -3.50 -1.21
CA PHE A 100 -12.28 -2.63 -1.31
C PHE A 100 -12.20 -1.71 -0.09
N ALA A 101 -11.13 -1.83 0.70
CA ALA A 101 -10.98 -1.09 1.95
C ALA A 101 -9.58 -0.46 2.09
N PRO A 102 -9.31 0.73 1.53
CA PRO A 102 -8.03 1.42 1.64
C PRO A 102 -7.89 2.13 2.99
N THR A 103 -7.94 1.39 4.08
CA THR A 103 -7.97 1.95 5.43
C THR A 103 -6.61 1.83 6.15
N SER A 104 -6.45 2.56 7.25
CA SER A 104 -5.26 2.41 8.09
C SER A 104 -5.18 1.02 8.75
N ILE A 105 -3.97 0.59 9.12
CA ILE A 105 -3.69 -0.74 9.70
C ILE A 105 -4.60 -1.08 10.89
N SER A 106 -4.91 -0.11 11.75
CA SER A 106 -5.75 -0.34 12.93
C SER A 106 -7.18 -0.73 12.58
N TYR A 107 -7.77 -0.16 11.53
CA TYR A 107 -9.09 -0.55 11.02
C TYR A 107 -9.00 -1.82 10.19
N ALA A 108 -7.94 -1.95 9.39
CA ALA A 108 -7.66 -3.11 8.56
C ALA A 108 -7.66 -4.41 9.35
N GLN A 109 -6.95 -4.42 10.48
CA GLN A 109 -6.92 -5.56 11.39
C GLN A 109 -8.34 -5.95 11.85
N LEU A 110 -9.14 -4.97 12.30
CA LEU A 110 -10.51 -5.21 12.75
C LEU A 110 -11.41 -5.71 11.63
N ILE A 111 -11.27 -5.16 10.42
CA ILE A 111 -12.04 -5.60 9.24
C ILE A 111 -11.73 -7.07 8.91
N VAL A 112 -10.45 -7.45 8.88
CA VAL A 112 -10.02 -8.84 8.62
C VAL A 112 -10.55 -9.78 9.69
N GLU A 113 -10.40 -9.43 10.97
CA GLU A 113 -10.85 -10.24 12.10
C GLU A 113 -12.37 -10.44 12.11
N GLN A 114 -13.11 -9.37 11.85
CA GLN A 114 -14.59 -9.41 11.85
C GLN A 114 -15.15 -10.06 10.58
N ALA A 115 -14.50 -9.89 9.43
CA ALA A 115 -14.85 -10.61 8.20
C ALA A 115 -14.73 -12.13 8.41
N ALA A 116 -13.61 -12.57 8.98
CA ALA A 116 -13.42 -13.98 9.33
C ALA A 116 -14.49 -14.50 10.33
N ALA A 117 -14.77 -13.74 11.37
CA ALA A 117 -15.76 -14.11 12.40
C ALA A 117 -17.17 -14.23 11.84
N GLN A 118 -17.53 -13.46 10.81
CA GLN A 118 -18.82 -13.49 10.14
C GLN A 118 -18.89 -14.48 8.97
N GLY A 119 -17.79 -15.16 8.63
CA GLY A 119 -17.74 -16.03 7.45
C GLY A 119 -17.99 -15.26 6.16
N ILE A 120 -17.37 -14.09 6.02
CA ILE A 120 -17.38 -13.32 4.77
C ILE A 120 -16.44 -14.02 3.79
N ASP A 121 -16.98 -14.49 2.69
CA ASP A 121 -16.28 -15.22 1.62
C ASP A 121 -15.75 -14.30 0.51
N MET A 122 -16.23 -13.06 0.46
CA MET A 122 -15.76 -12.04 -0.47
C MET A 122 -14.29 -11.69 -0.19
N PRO A 123 -13.44 -11.62 -1.23
CA PRO A 123 -12.08 -11.11 -1.08
C PRO A 123 -12.05 -9.69 -0.51
N LEU A 124 -11.12 -9.45 0.42
CA LEU A 124 -10.74 -8.14 0.89
C LEU A 124 -9.62 -7.62 0.00
N LEU A 125 -9.89 -6.60 -0.78
CA LEU A 125 -8.92 -5.91 -1.64
C LEU A 125 -8.50 -4.62 -0.96
N ALA A 126 -7.21 -4.41 -0.82
CA ALA A 126 -6.69 -3.29 -0.07
C ALA A 126 -5.48 -2.63 -0.73
N SER A 127 -5.09 -1.51 -0.17
CA SER A 127 -4.00 -0.67 -0.63
C SER A 127 -2.66 -1.03 0.06
N ASP A 128 -1.63 -0.29 -0.27
CA ASP A 128 -0.27 -0.41 0.28
C ASP A 128 -0.21 -0.33 1.81
N THR A 129 -1.15 0.37 2.44
CA THR A 129 -1.25 0.47 3.91
C THR A 129 -1.50 -0.86 4.61
N TRP A 130 -2.03 -1.87 3.89
CA TRP A 130 -2.27 -3.21 4.45
C TRP A 130 -1.09 -4.16 4.27
N ASP A 131 -0.04 -3.81 3.52
CA ASP A 131 1.17 -4.63 3.40
C ASP A 131 1.98 -4.61 4.70
N SER A 132 1.51 -5.38 5.67
CA SER A 132 2.00 -5.38 7.03
C SER A 132 1.90 -6.77 7.67
N ASN A 133 2.89 -7.07 8.54
CA ASN A 133 2.88 -8.26 9.38
C ASN A 133 1.68 -8.31 10.34
N VAL A 134 1.10 -7.15 10.69
CA VAL A 134 -0.13 -7.07 11.49
C VAL A 134 -1.29 -7.70 10.74
N ILE A 135 -1.42 -7.43 9.45
CA ILE A 135 -2.50 -8.00 8.61
C ILE A 135 -2.29 -9.49 8.38
N LEU A 136 -1.05 -9.92 8.15
CA LEU A 136 -0.71 -11.35 8.08
C LEU A 136 -1.09 -12.08 9.39
N GLY A 137 -0.76 -11.48 10.54
CA GLY A 137 -1.15 -12.01 11.85
C GLY A 137 -2.65 -12.07 12.05
N ALA A 138 -3.39 -11.04 11.60
CA ALA A 138 -4.85 -11.00 11.68
C ALA A 138 -5.53 -12.05 10.78
N ALA A 139 -4.94 -12.35 9.61
CA ALA A 139 -5.48 -13.31 8.65
C ALA A 139 -5.08 -14.76 8.94
N LYS A 140 -3.95 -14.98 9.63
CA LYS A 140 -3.38 -16.33 9.85
C LYS A 140 -4.36 -17.28 10.54
N GLY A 141 -4.53 -18.47 9.95
CA GLY A 141 -5.42 -19.53 10.45
C GLY A 141 -6.91 -19.23 10.26
N LYS A 142 -7.26 -18.17 9.48
CA LYS A 142 -8.64 -17.79 9.23
C LYS A 142 -9.01 -18.00 7.76
N ASP A 143 -10.28 -18.24 7.52
CA ASP A 143 -10.83 -18.37 6.15
C ASP A 143 -11.18 -16.96 5.62
N VAL A 144 -10.15 -16.24 5.18
CA VAL A 144 -10.27 -14.93 4.54
C VAL A 144 -9.31 -14.83 3.36
N LYS A 145 -9.69 -14.08 2.35
CA LYS A 145 -8.84 -13.77 1.20
C LYS A 145 -8.48 -12.30 1.26
N VAL A 146 -7.19 -11.98 1.38
CA VAL A 146 -6.70 -10.61 1.47
C VAL A 146 -5.70 -10.37 0.36
N TYR A 147 -5.94 -9.33 -0.44
CA TYR A 147 -5.05 -8.87 -1.51
C TYR A 147 -4.65 -7.42 -1.27
N VAL A 148 -3.39 -7.11 -1.50
CA VAL A 148 -2.86 -5.75 -1.28
C VAL A 148 -1.99 -5.32 -2.46
N THR A 149 -2.06 -4.05 -2.84
CA THR A 149 -1.01 -3.45 -3.66
C THR A 149 0.20 -3.13 -2.80
N THR A 150 1.38 -3.18 -3.41
CA THR A 150 2.62 -2.86 -2.69
C THR A 150 3.72 -2.41 -3.64
N PHE A 151 4.79 -1.86 -3.06
CA PHE A 151 5.97 -1.36 -3.77
C PHE A 151 7.03 -2.44 -4.00
N TYR A 152 6.98 -3.55 -3.25
CA TYR A 152 8.00 -4.58 -3.25
C TYR A 152 7.43 -5.95 -2.89
N ALA A 153 7.93 -6.98 -3.58
CA ALA A 153 7.69 -8.38 -3.27
C ALA A 153 9.02 -9.10 -3.09
N GLU A 154 9.13 -9.98 -2.08
CA GLU A 154 10.32 -10.81 -1.90
C GLU A 154 10.55 -11.72 -3.11
N GLY A 155 11.82 -12.04 -3.39
CA GLY A 155 12.24 -12.81 -4.56
C GLY A 155 12.88 -11.96 -5.67
N GLY A 156 12.81 -10.62 -5.58
CA GLY A 156 13.36 -9.72 -6.58
C GLY A 156 14.86 -9.42 -6.41
N ASN A 157 15.39 -9.49 -5.17
CA ASN A 157 16.80 -9.21 -4.87
C ASN A 157 17.34 -10.05 -3.72
N ALA A 158 17.83 -11.25 -4.05
CA ALA A 158 18.27 -12.23 -3.06
C ALA A 158 19.43 -11.74 -2.15
N GLU A 159 20.33 -10.89 -2.66
CA GLU A 159 21.46 -10.37 -1.88
C GLU A 159 20.96 -9.36 -0.82
N PHE A 160 20.13 -8.42 -1.23
CA PHE A 160 19.51 -7.46 -0.31
C PHE A 160 18.67 -8.18 0.74
N GLU A 161 17.79 -9.08 0.31
CA GLU A 161 16.89 -9.83 1.19
C GLU A 161 17.64 -10.61 2.25
N LYS A 162 18.68 -11.32 1.85
CA LYS A 162 19.54 -12.06 2.79
C LYS A 162 20.16 -11.13 3.83
N GLY A 163 20.81 -10.05 3.38
CA GLY A 163 21.48 -9.09 4.27
C GLY A 163 20.50 -8.40 5.21
N PHE A 164 19.33 -8.01 4.69
CA PHE A 164 18.30 -7.33 5.48
C PHE A 164 17.66 -8.27 6.53
N LYS A 165 17.36 -9.53 6.17
CA LYS A 165 16.89 -10.55 7.12
C LYS A 165 17.92 -10.88 8.21
N GLU A 166 19.19 -10.95 7.84
CA GLU A 166 20.28 -11.11 8.81
C GLU A 166 20.34 -9.92 9.79
N TRP A 167 20.18 -8.70 9.29
CA TRP A 167 20.14 -7.49 10.12
C TRP A 167 18.91 -7.48 11.04
N ILE A 168 17.71 -7.81 10.55
CA ILE A 168 16.51 -7.92 11.40
C ILE A 168 16.75 -8.89 12.56
N LYS A 169 17.35 -10.06 12.29
CA LYS A 169 17.60 -11.09 13.30
C LYS A 169 18.78 -10.81 14.23
N SER A 170 19.63 -9.85 13.89
CA SER A 170 20.85 -9.55 14.66
C SER A 170 20.58 -8.92 16.03
N ASP A 171 19.39 -8.34 16.22
CA ASP A 171 18.99 -7.68 17.46
C ASP A 171 17.51 -7.91 17.76
N SER A 172 17.19 -8.19 19.01
CA SER A 172 15.82 -8.45 19.47
C SER A 172 14.88 -7.25 19.29
N THR A 173 15.43 -6.02 19.32
CA THR A 173 14.69 -4.80 19.08
C THR A 173 14.30 -4.69 17.61
N ASN A 174 15.23 -4.98 16.69
CA ASN A 174 14.96 -5.01 15.26
C ASN A 174 13.84 -6.02 14.94
N LEU A 175 13.97 -7.23 15.48
CA LEU A 175 12.99 -8.29 15.29
C LEU A 175 11.60 -7.89 15.85
N SER A 176 11.57 -7.33 17.04
CA SER A 176 10.33 -6.86 17.68
C SER A 176 9.66 -5.76 16.86
N ASN A 177 10.45 -4.78 16.39
CA ASN A 177 9.96 -3.68 15.56
C ASN A 177 9.43 -4.16 14.20
N ASN A 178 9.93 -5.30 13.70
CA ASN A 178 9.46 -5.94 12.46
C ASN A 178 8.30 -6.94 12.69
N GLY A 179 7.60 -6.84 13.81
CA GLY A 179 6.46 -7.70 14.12
C GLY A 179 6.83 -9.12 14.57
N GLY A 180 8.05 -9.33 15.08
CA GLY A 180 8.52 -10.61 15.63
C GLY A 180 8.96 -11.65 14.60
N ASN A 181 9.09 -11.29 13.32
CA ASN A 181 9.54 -12.16 12.24
C ASN A 181 10.51 -11.42 11.29
N ASP A 182 11.04 -12.12 10.29
CA ASP A 182 11.99 -11.57 9.32
C ASP A 182 11.38 -11.31 7.92
N ILE A 183 10.06 -11.25 7.80
CA ILE A 183 9.36 -10.88 6.56
C ILE A 183 9.69 -9.42 6.25
N ILE A 184 10.11 -9.16 5.01
CA ILE A 184 10.52 -7.83 4.60
C ILE A 184 9.29 -6.99 4.26
N SER A 185 9.06 -5.93 5.03
CA SER A 185 8.03 -4.94 4.72
C SER A 185 8.46 -4.07 3.54
N ALA A 186 7.55 -3.84 2.59
CA ALA A 186 7.79 -2.94 1.46
C ALA A 186 8.15 -1.51 1.92
N VAL A 187 7.59 -1.05 3.03
CA VAL A 187 7.92 0.27 3.62
C VAL A 187 9.41 0.35 4.01
N SER A 188 10.01 -0.74 4.52
CA SER A 188 11.43 -0.78 4.85
C SER A 188 12.31 -0.68 3.61
N VAL A 189 11.93 -1.37 2.52
CA VAL A 189 12.64 -1.29 1.23
C VAL A 189 12.52 0.11 0.63
N MET A 190 11.34 0.71 0.68
CA MET A 190 11.13 2.10 0.27
C MET A 190 11.98 3.08 1.08
N GLY A 191 12.09 2.88 2.40
CA GLY A 191 12.96 3.69 3.27
C GLY A 191 14.43 3.57 2.89
N TYR A 192 14.89 2.38 2.54
CA TYR A 192 16.25 2.13 2.04
C TYR A 192 16.49 2.89 0.73
N ASP A 193 15.62 2.77 -0.24
CA ASP A 193 15.73 3.47 -1.52
C ASP A 193 15.64 4.99 -1.36
N ALA A 194 14.79 5.49 -0.46
CA ALA A 194 14.70 6.92 -0.15
C ALA A 194 16.02 7.48 0.39
N TYR A 195 16.68 6.72 1.29
CA TYR A 195 17.98 7.11 1.82
C TYR A 195 19.02 7.26 0.70
N TYR A 196 19.14 6.27 -0.16
CA TYR A 196 20.12 6.32 -1.25
C TYR A 196 19.77 7.36 -2.31
N THR A 197 18.49 7.56 -2.61
CA THR A 197 18.05 8.65 -3.49
C THR A 197 18.45 10.02 -2.93
N ALA A 198 18.26 10.25 -1.63
CA ALA A 198 18.71 11.47 -0.97
C ALA A 198 20.25 11.62 -0.99
N LEU A 199 20.98 10.51 -0.84
CA LEU A 199 22.45 10.50 -0.93
C LEU A 199 22.92 10.87 -2.34
N GLU A 200 22.26 10.39 -3.39
CA GLU A 200 22.57 10.78 -4.77
C GLU A 200 22.28 12.27 -5.01
N ALA A 201 21.22 12.82 -4.43
CA ALA A 201 20.95 14.26 -4.48
C ALA A 201 22.06 15.09 -3.80
N LEU A 202 22.54 14.65 -2.63
CA LEU A 202 23.67 15.28 -1.93
C LEU A 202 24.97 15.24 -2.77
N LYS A 203 25.24 14.10 -3.40
CA LYS A 203 26.40 13.96 -4.31
C LYS A 203 26.29 14.89 -5.52
N ALA A 204 25.11 14.95 -6.14
CA ALA A 204 24.86 15.79 -7.29
C ALA A 204 24.97 17.29 -6.95
N ALA A 205 24.50 17.70 -5.77
CA ALA A 205 24.64 19.07 -5.28
C ALA A 205 26.07 19.45 -4.90
N GLY A 206 26.91 18.49 -4.50
CA GLY A 206 28.28 18.73 -4.01
C GLY A 206 28.35 19.51 -2.69
N THR A 207 27.24 19.67 -1.99
CA THR A 207 27.10 20.44 -0.74
C THR A 207 25.96 19.87 0.10
N THR A 208 25.95 20.23 1.38
CA THR A 208 24.85 19.91 2.32
C THR A 208 23.85 21.08 2.48
N ASN A 209 24.00 22.16 1.70
CA ASN A 209 23.03 23.25 1.70
C ASN A 209 21.67 22.72 1.21
N PRO A 210 20.59 22.84 1.98
CA PRO A 210 19.28 22.28 1.61
C PRO A 210 18.74 22.82 0.29
N GLN A 211 18.97 24.08 -0.04
CA GLN A 211 18.47 24.70 -1.28
C GLN A 211 19.16 24.10 -2.50
N ASP A 212 20.49 23.89 -2.42
CA ASP A 212 21.26 23.30 -3.52
C ASP A 212 20.89 21.81 -3.71
N VAL A 213 20.68 21.07 -2.61
CA VAL A 213 20.22 19.67 -2.66
C VAL A 213 18.84 19.58 -3.28
N MET A 214 17.90 20.46 -2.91
CA MET A 214 16.57 20.53 -3.51
C MET A 214 16.65 20.86 -5.00
N ALA A 215 17.54 21.76 -5.41
CA ALA A 215 17.73 22.09 -6.82
C ALA A 215 18.33 20.93 -7.64
N ALA A 216 19.06 20.02 -7.01
CA ALA A 216 19.64 18.84 -7.66
C ALA A 216 18.65 17.68 -7.83
N LEU A 217 17.63 17.57 -6.97
CA LEU A 217 16.67 16.46 -6.95
C LEU A 217 15.98 16.17 -8.29
N PRO A 218 15.49 17.16 -9.07
CA PRO A 218 14.88 16.89 -10.38
C PRO A 218 15.77 16.14 -11.37
N GLY A 219 17.09 16.26 -11.23
CA GLY A 219 18.09 15.59 -12.08
C GLY A 219 18.54 14.22 -11.57
N VAL A 220 18.09 13.81 -10.38
CA VAL A 220 18.50 12.53 -9.78
C VAL A 220 17.86 11.36 -10.52
N LYS A 221 18.71 10.37 -10.85
CA LYS A 221 18.29 9.04 -11.32
C LYS A 221 19.01 8.00 -10.47
N TYR A 222 18.26 7.14 -9.83
CA TYR A 222 18.79 6.09 -8.98
C TYR A 222 18.07 4.76 -9.27
N THR A 223 18.83 3.69 -9.42
CA THR A 223 18.30 2.34 -9.52
C THR A 223 18.37 1.71 -8.15
N GLY A 224 17.25 1.68 -7.45
CA GLY A 224 17.11 1.11 -6.12
C GLY A 224 16.64 -0.35 -6.14
N ILE A 225 16.36 -0.87 -4.97
CA ILE A 225 15.79 -2.22 -4.79
C ILE A 225 14.36 -2.28 -5.37
N THR A 226 13.62 -1.17 -5.28
CA THR A 226 12.25 -1.05 -5.83
C THR A 226 12.21 -0.59 -7.29
N GLY A 227 13.34 -0.63 -8.00
CA GLY A 227 13.46 -0.24 -9.39
C GLY A 227 14.02 1.17 -9.61
N GLU A 228 13.82 1.70 -10.82
CA GLU A 228 14.32 3.02 -11.18
C GLU A 228 13.52 4.13 -10.49
N ILE A 229 14.23 5.13 -9.96
CA ILE A 229 13.68 6.32 -9.31
C ILE A 229 14.17 7.54 -10.06
N SER A 230 13.25 8.28 -10.61
CA SER A 230 13.43 9.60 -11.21
C SER A 230 12.18 10.43 -10.95
N PHE A 231 12.26 11.74 -11.12
CA PHE A 231 11.18 12.65 -10.73
C PHE A 231 10.60 13.39 -11.93
N ASN A 232 9.29 13.67 -11.89
CA ASN A 232 8.62 14.59 -12.79
C ASN A 232 8.75 16.05 -12.30
N GLU A 233 8.10 16.98 -12.98
CA GLU A 233 8.15 18.41 -12.65
C GLU A 233 7.46 18.75 -11.32
N GLU A 234 6.51 17.93 -10.87
CA GLU A 234 5.82 18.07 -9.59
C GLU A 234 6.60 17.47 -8.41
N GLY A 235 7.72 16.78 -8.66
CA GLY A 235 8.49 16.07 -7.63
C GLY A 235 7.97 14.66 -7.31
N ASP A 236 7.07 14.12 -8.11
CA ASP A 236 6.59 12.76 -8.01
C ASP A 236 7.54 11.78 -8.74
N ALA A 237 7.74 10.60 -8.16
CA ALA A 237 8.51 9.57 -8.85
C ALA A 237 7.77 9.04 -10.08
N ASN A 238 8.51 8.82 -11.17
CA ASN A 238 8.02 8.16 -12.37
C ASN A 238 7.89 6.65 -12.10
N ARG A 239 6.80 6.25 -11.46
CA ARG A 239 6.47 4.85 -11.13
C ARG A 239 5.34 4.35 -12.01
N ASP A 240 5.59 3.23 -12.69
CA ASP A 240 4.68 2.59 -13.65
C ASP A 240 4.38 1.12 -13.31
N SER A 241 4.85 0.64 -12.15
CA SER A 241 4.69 -0.72 -11.70
C SER A 241 4.29 -0.80 -10.22
N ALA A 242 3.49 -1.80 -9.89
CA ALA A 242 3.12 -2.19 -8.54
C ALA A 242 2.98 -3.70 -8.47
N PHE A 243 3.19 -4.27 -7.31
CA PHE A 243 2.90 -5.67 -7.03
C PHE A 243 1.52 -5.80 -6.41
N VAL A 244 0.86 -6.93 -6.63
CA VAL A 244 -0.31 -7.36 -5.85
C VAL A 244 0.09 -8.64 -5.14
N LYS A 245 -0.01 -8.63 -3.82
CA LYS A 245 0.27 -9.78 -2.94
C LYS A 245 -1.02 -10.36 -2.39
N THR A 246 -1.01 -11.63 -2.07
CA THR A 246 -2.08 -12.29 -1.29
C THR A 246 -1.55 -12.79 0.04
N ALA A 247 -2.36 -12.65 1.08
CA ALA A 247 -2.01 -13.23 2.39
C ALA A 247 -2.21 -14.75 2.36
N ASN A 248 -1.13 -15.49 2.54
CA ASN A 248 -1.19 -16.92 2.78
C ASN A 248 -1.61 -17.16 4.23
N THR A 249 -2.87 -17.52 4.43
CA THR A 249 -3.44 -17.66 5.78
C THR A 249 -2.95 -18.92 6.51
N GLU A 250 -2.40 -19.90 5.82
CA GLU A 250 -1.83 -21.11 6.46
C GLU A 250 -0.45 -20.81 7.02
N THR A 251 0.42 -20.20 6.22
CA THR A 251 1.82 -19.94 6.59
C THR A 251 1.99 -18.63 7.34
N GLY A 252 1.15 -17.61 7.05
CA GLY A 252 1.25 -16.26 7.58
C GLY A 252 2.34 -15.44 6.90
N VAL A 253 2.53 -15.64 5.59
CA VAL A 253 3.42 -14.85 4.74
C VAL A 253 2.65 -14.25 3.57
N TRP A 254 3.26 -13.32 2.84
CA TRP A 254 2.75 -12.82 1.58
C TRP A 254 3.21 -13.70 0.41
N ASP A 255 2.30 -14.09 -0.47
CA ASP A 255 2.55 -14.75 -1.75
C ASP A 255 2.40 -13.77 -2.92
#